data_8ae5ab335ced7cfb44d4d48edde99195
#
_entry.id   8ae5ab335ced7cfb44d4d48edde99195
#
_cell.length_a   1.000
_cell.length_b   1.000
_cell.length_c   1.000
_cell.angle_alpha   90.00
_cell.angle_beta   90.00
_cell.angle_gamma   90.00
#
_symmetry.space_group_name_H-M   'P 1'
#
loop_
_entity.id
_entity.type
_entity.pdbx_description
1 polymer ?
#
loop_
_entity_poly.entity_id
_entity_poly.type
_entity_poly.pdbx_seq_one_letter_code
_entity_poly.pdbx_strand_id
1 'polypeptide(L)'
;TITDPILFAPPSRIVEAAVVLIRDGVPAFGSKRLVTLQSLTWTTLNGLLVGFALSIVTGLLIGVLLGRHKRLARVAEPYVDAIYATPRVVLTPLIVLWFGLGYNARLFLVWLGASIPIVINTAIGIRNARPDLEEVGHSVGMSERQLLRHVIMPGAVPYVLAGLRVAAGRAMIGIVIGEMFLNLVGLGGFIRFEGARLRTANAFVAVMVLGIMGAALISSLGLLESKFASWKKEERSRET
;
A
#
# COMPACT_ATOMS: atom_id res chain seq x y z
N THR A 1 -14.23 -34.48 -5.84
CA THR A 1 -12.79 -34.82 -5.82
C THR A 1 -12.00 -33.51 -5.99
N ILE A 2 -10.96 -33.31 -5.19
CA ILE A 2 -10.13 -32.06 -5.11
C ILE A 2 -9.39 -31.76 -6.44
N THR A 3 -9.57 -32.58 -7.46
CA THR A 3 -8.87 -32.51 -8.76
C THR A 3 -9.77 -32.11 -9.93
N ASP A 4 -10.89 -31.42 -9.68
CA ASP A 4 -11.73 -30.94 -10.77
C ASP A 4 -10.96 -29.82 -11.53
N PRO A 5 -10.67 -30.01 -12.85
CA PRO A 5 -9.93 -29.04 -13.66
C PRO A 5 -10.64 -27.68 -13.80
N ILE A 6 -11.91 -27.59 -13.44
CA ILE A 6 -12.69 -26.35 -13.43
C ILE A 6 -12.34 -25.53 -12.19
N LEU A 7 -12.10 -26.19 -11.05
CA LEU A 7 -11.78 -25.52 -9.78
C LEU A 7 -10.28 -25.27 -9.62
N PHE A 8 -9.46 -26.19 -10.08
CA PHE A 8 -8.00 -26.13 -9.98
C PHE A 8 -7.38 -26.14 -11.38
N ALA A 9 -7.03 -24.95 -11.88
CA ALA A 9 -6.34 -24.84 -13.14
C ALA A 9 -4.92 -25.44 -13.03
N PRO A 10 -4.55 -26.43 -13.83
CA PRO A 10 -3.18 -26.92 -13.85
C PRO A 10 -2.22 -25.84 -14.35
N PRO A 11 -0.93 -25.86 -13.92
CA PRO A 11 0.05 -24.84 -14.30
C PRO A 11 0.17 -24.60 -15.81
N SER A 12 0.03 -25.66 -16.62
CA SER A 12 0.05 -25.57 -18.08
C SER A 12 -1.08 -24.68 -18.63
N ARG A 13 -2.30 -24.80 -18.10
CA ARG A 13 -3.43 -23.96 -18.50
C ARG A 13 -3.26 -22.51 -18.05
N ILE A 14 -2.61 -22.27 -16.91
CA ILE A 14 -2.31 -20.91 -16.43
C ILE A 14 -1.33 -20.24 -17.39
N VAL A 15 -0.28 -20.97 -17.84
CA VAL A 15 0.68 -20.45 -18.83
C VAL A 15 -0.01 -20.17 -20.18
N GLU A 16 -0.83 -21.08 -20.67
CA GLU A 16 -1.61 -20.87 -21.89
C GLU A 16 -2.53 -19.64 -21.79
N ALA A 17 -3.27 -19.52 -20.69
CA ALA A 17 -4.13 -18.37 -20.41
C ALA A 17 -3.32 -17.06 -20.34
N ALA A 18 -2.12 -17.07 -19.77
CA ALA A 18 -1.25 -15.90 -19.73
C ALA A 18 -0.81 -15.47 -21.14
N VAL A 19 -0.45 -16.44 -22.00
CA VAL A 19 -0.06 -16.16 -23.40
C VAL A 19 -1.23 -15.54 -24.18
N VAL A 20 -2.44 -16.09 -24.06
CA VAL A 20 -3.66 -15.56 -24.69
C VAL A 20 -3.97 -14.16 -24.19
N LEU A 21 -3.91 -13.92 -22.86
CA LEU A 21 -4.16 -12.62 -22.27
C LEU A 21 -3.13 -11.56 -22.69
N ILE A 22 -1.89 -11.96 -22.96
CA ILE A 22 -0.83 -11.06 -23.41
C ILE A 22 -1.01 -10.70 -24.90
N ARG A 23 -1.31 -11.69 -25.76
CA ARG A 23 -1.33 -11.52 -27.21
C ARG A 23 -2.67 -11.05 -27.75
N ASP A 24 -3.73 -11.77 -27.40
CA ASP A 24 -5.03 -11.63 -28.05
C ASP A 24 -6.02 -10.84 -27.19
N GLY A 25 -5.80 -10.87 -25.88
CA GLY A 25 -6.77 -10.36 -24.89
C GLY A 25 -8.00 -11.26 -24.81
N VAL A 26 -8.89 -10.94 -23.87
CA VAL A 26 -10.17 -11.63 -23.70
C VAL A 26 -11.29 -10.62 -23.53
N PRO A 27 -12.53 -10.93 -23.97
CA PRO A 27 -13.68 -10.10 -23.68
C PRO A 27 -13.91 -10.00 -22.17
N ALA A 28 -13.91 -8.81 -21.62
CA ALA A 28 -14.11 -8.59 -20.20
C ALA A 28 -15.42 -7.86 -19.92
N PHE A 29 -15.95 -8.12 -18.73
CA PHE A 29 -17.08 -7.37 -18.14
C PHE A 29 -18.36 -7.34 -19.00
N GLY A 30 -18.63 -8.42 -19.78
CA GLY A 30 -19.83 -8.49 -20.63
C GLY A 30 -19.81 -7.56 -21.85
N SER A 31 -18.67 -6.92 -22.12
CA SER A 31 -18.44 -6.06 -23.27
C SER A 31 -17.73 -6.82 -24.39
N LYS A 32 -17.93 -6.37 -25.63
CA LYS A 32 -17.12 -6.81 -26.79
C LYS A 32 -15.68 -6.26 -26.78
N ARG A 33 -15.36 -5.38 -25.84
CA ARG A 33 -14.02 -4.79 -25.70
C ARG A 33 -13.06 -5.85 -25.18
N LEU A 34 -11.99 -6.09 -25.91
CA LEU A 34 -10.91 -6.95 -25.47
C LEU A 34 -10.06 -6.22 -24.43
N VAL A 35 -9.72 -6.90 -23.36
CA VAL A 35 -8.74 -6.45 -22.37
C VAL A 35 -7.53 -7.37 -22.41
N THR A 36 -6.35 -6.78 -22.43
CA THR A 36 -5.08 -7.48 -22.39
C THR A 36 -4.52 -7.44 -20.97
N LEU A 37 -3.62 -8.37 -20.65
CA LEU A 37 -2.95 -8.41 -19.35
C LEU A 37 -2.22 -7.10 -19.05
N GLN A 38 -1.59 -6.50 -20.08
CA GLN A 38 -0.89 -5.22 -19.95
C GLN A 38 -1.84 -4.08 -19.58
N SER A 39 -3.01 -4.00 -20.21
CA SER A 39 -4.00 -2.94 -19.93
C SER A 39 -4.57 -3.06 -18.51
N LEU A 40 -4.85 -4.29 -18.06
CA LEU A 40 -5.31 -4.57 -16.69
C LEU A 40 -4.25 -4.21 -15.66
N THR A 41 -3.00 -4.65 -15.90
CA THR A 41 -1.86 -4.37 -15.03
C THR A 41 -1.60 -2.87 -14.92
N TRP A 42 -1.58 -2.16 -16.04
CA TRP A 42 -1.40 -0.70 -16.06
C TRP A 42 -2.49 0.04 -15.29
N THR A 43 -3.73 -0.37 -15.46
CA THR A 43 -4.87 0.24 -14.75
C THR A 43 -4.76 0.08 -13.24
N THR A 44 -4.42 -1.14 -12.78
CA THR A 44 -4.20 -1.43 -11.35
C THR A 44 -2.97 -0.70 -10.82
N LEU A 45 -1.86 -0.73 -11.56
CA LEU A 45 -0.60 -0.09 -11.16
C LEU A 45 -0.76 1.43 -11.02
N ASN A 46 -1.42 2.08 -11.98
CA ASN A 46 -1.68 3.52 -11.91
C ASN A 46 -2.50 3.89 -10.66
N GLY A 47 -3.61 3.19 -10.42
CA GLY A 47 -4.44 3.44 -9.23
C GLY A 47 -3.68 3.18 -7.91
N LEU A 48 -2.86 2.13 -7.88
CA LEU A 48 -2.01 1.80 -6.75
C LEU A 48 -0.99 2.90 -6.48
N LEU A 49 -0.21 3.29 -7.49
CA LEU A 49 0.86 4.28 -7.33
C LEU A 49 0.33 5.66 -6.94
N VAL A 50 -0.74 6.12 -7.57
CA VAL A 50 -1.36 7.41 -7.25
C VAL A 50 -1.94 7.41 -5.84
N GLY A 51 -2.71 6.38 -5.47
CA GLY A 51 -3.28 6.28 -4.12
C GLY A 51 -2.20 6.11 -3.05
N PHE A 52 -1.14 5.36 -3.33
CA PHE A 52 -0.01 5.19 -2.42
C PHE A 52 0.81 6.47 -2.26
N ALA A 53 1.05 7.22 -3.35
CA ALA A 53 1.74 8.52 -3.29
C ALA A 53 0.95 9.54 -2.45
N LEU A 54 -0.38 9.62 -2.63
CA LEU A 54 -1.24 10.44 -1.77
C LEU A 54 -1.15 10.02 -0.30
N SER A 55 -1.07 8.71 -0.04
CA SER A 55 -0.92 8.17 1.32
C SER A 55 0.42 8.55 1.94
N ILE A 56 1.50 8.54 1.16
CA ILE A 56 2.83 8.95 1.62
C ILE A 56 2.81 10.42 2.04
N VAL A 57 2.33 11.29 1.16
CA VAL A 57 2.31 12.74 1.43
C VAL A 57 1.46 13.05 2.67
N THR A 58 0.22 12.61 2.70
CA THR A 58 -0.70 12.89 3.81
C THR A 58 -0.29 12.20 5.10
N GLY A 59 0.16 10.93 5.01
CA GLY A 59 0.59 10.14 6.14
C GLY A 59 1.84 10.68 6.82
N LEU A 60 2.83 11.14 6.04
CA LEU A 60 4.02 11.81 6.58
C LEU A 60 3.67 13.13 7.25
N LEU A 61 2.88 13.99 6.60
CA LEU A 61 2.48 15.29 7.16
C LEU A 61 1.73 15.12 8.49
N ILE A 62 0.72 14.25 8.52
CA ILE A 62 -0.06 13.97 9.74
C ILE A 62 0.84 13.30 10.79
N GLY A 63 1.67 12.33 10.40
CA GLY A 63 2.56 11.62 11.32
C GLY A 63 3.58 12.54 11.99
N VAL A 64 4.20 13.46 11.24
CA VAL A 64 5.11 14.48 11.80
C VAL A 64 4.36 15.40 12.75
N LEU A 65 3.16 15.85 12.37
CA LEU A 65 2.34 16.72 13.21
C LEU A 65 1.97 16.04 14.54
N LEU A 66 1.50 14.79 14.49
CA LEU A 66 1.17 14.02 15.70
C LEU A 66 2.41 13.64 16.52
N GLY A 67 3.53 13.38 15.87
CA GLY A 67 4.80 13.10 16.54
C GLY A 67 5.30 14.30 17.36
N ARG A 68 5.19 15.51 16.81
CA ARG A 68 5.67 16.75 17.48
C ARG A 68 4.72 17.29 18.55
N HIS A 69 3.42 17.10 18.41
CA HIS A 69 2.43 17.70 19.29
C HIS A 69 1.72 16.67 20.19
N LYS A 70 2.27 16.41 21.38
CA LYS A 70 1.73 15.42 22.35
C LYS A 70 0.24 15.61 22.68
N ARG A 71 -0.25 16.87 22.74
CA ARG A 71 -1.66 17.16 23.02
C ARG A 71 -2.56 16.74 21.85
N LEU A 72 -2.17 17.08 20.64
CA LEU A 72 -2.90 16.70 19.43
C LEU A 72 -2.91 15.17 19.25
N ALA A 73 -1.78 14.55 19.48
CA ALA A 73 -1.65 13.10 19.42
C ALA A 73 -2.61 12.38 20.38
N ARG A 74 -2.67 12.82 21.64
CA ARG A 74 -3.57 12.22 22.65
C ARG A 74 -5.03 12.25 22.24
N VAL A 75 -5.45 13.28 21.52
CA VAL A 75 -6.82 13.39 21.00
C VAL A 75 -7.00 12.56 19.73
N ALA A 76 -6.02 12.54 18.83
CA ALA A 76 -6.13 11.89 17.52
C ALA A 76 -5.91 10.37 17.56
N GLU A 77 -5.03 9.88 18.43
CA GLU A 77 -4.67 8.45 18.52
C GLU A 77 -5.87 7.50 18.63
N PRO A 78 -6.86 7.73 19.49
CA PRO A 78 -8.01 6.83 19.57
C PRO A 78 -8.79 6.72 18.25
N TYR A 79 -8.87 7.81 17.48
CA TYR A 79 -9.54 7.80 16.18
C TYR A 79 -8.68 7.09 15.11
N VAL A 80 -7.37 7.31 15.12
CA VAL A 80 -6.43 6.60 14.24
C VAL A 80 -6.50 5.10 14.48
N ASP A 81 -6.49 4.67 15.73
CA ASP A 81 -6.58 3.27 16.12
C ASP A 81 -7.93 2.65 15.74
N ALA A 82 -9.03 3.38 15.96
CA ALA A 82 -10.36 2.94 15.55
C ALA A 82 -10.47 2.72 14.03
N ILE A 83 -9.95 3.66 13.23
CA ILE A 83 -9.91 3.54 11.77
C ILE A 83 -8.99 2.39 11.36
N TYR A 84 -7.84 2.23 12.02
CA TYR A 84 -6.90 1.15 11.74
C TYR A 84 -7.49 -0.23 12.01
N ALA A 85 -8.27 -0.38 13.08
CA ALA A 85 -8.93 -1.62 13.47
C ALA A 85 -10.16 -1.94 12.60
N THR A 86 -10.76 -0.93 11.96
CA THR A 86 -11.98 -1.14 11.16
C THR A 86 -11.67 -1.94 9.88
N PRO A 87 -12.39 -3.06 9.62
CA PRO A 87 -12.24 -3.80 8.37
C PRO A 87 -12.69 -2.95 7.17
N ARG A 88 -11.75 -2.59 6.29
CA ARG A 88 -12.01 -1.65 5.18
C ARG A 88 -13.05 -2.13 4.19
N VAL A 89 -13.18 -3.44 4.01
CA VAL A 89 -14.21 -4.03 3.14
C VAL A 89 -15.60 -3.57 3.55
N VAL A 90 -15.85 -3.45 4.87
CA VAL A 90 -17.14 -2.98 5.41
C VAL A 90 -17.42 -1.53 5.05
N LEU A 91 -16.38 -0.71 4.86
CA LEU A 91 -16.53 0.69 4.48
C LEU A 91 -16.78 0.89 2.97
N THR A 92 -16.57 -0.15 2.15
CA THR A 92 -16.71 -0.04 0.69
C THR A 92 -18.06 0.50 0.25
N PRO A 93 -19.23 0.06 0.78
CA PRO A 93 -20.52 0.62 0.39
C PRO A 93 -20.67 2.11 0.71
N LEU A 94 -20.14 2.56 1.85
CA LEU A 94 -20.15 3.98 2.22
C LEU A 94 -19.25 4.82 1.29
N ILE A 95 -18.09 4.28 0.93
CA ILE A 95 -17.16 4.92 0.00
C ILE A 95 -17.81 5.06 -1.38
N VAL A 96 -18.55 4.04 -1.82
CA VAL A 96 -19.35 4.11 -3.06
C VAL A 96 -20.42 5.19 -2.99
N LEU A 97 -21.07 5.30 -1.84
CA LEU A 97 -22.12 6.32 -1.65
C LEU A 97 -21.53 7.75 -1.72
N TRP A 98 -20.31 7.96 -1.20
CA TRP A 98 -19.68 9.27 -1.17
C TRP A 98 -18.97 9.65 -2.49
N PHE A 99 -18.29 8.70 -3.12
CA PHE A 99 -17.44 8.95 -4.30
C PHE A 99 -17.99 8.36 -5.59
N GLY A 100 -19.12 7.63 -5.52
CA GLY A 100 -19.65 6.86 -6.66
C GLY A 100 -18.79 5.64 -7.00
N LEU A 101 -19.25 4.90 -8.04
CA LEU A 101 -18.49 3.81 -8.63
C LEU A 101 -17.46 4.39 -9.57
N GLY A 102 -16.19 4.38 -9.22
CA GLY A 102 -15.18 4.94 -10.12
C GLY A 102 -13.77 5.04 -9.56
N TYR A 103 -12.96 5.79 -10.27
CA TYR A 103 -11.53 5.97 -9.97
C TYR A 103 -11.30 6.57 -8.59
N ASN A 104 -12.08 7.58 -8.18
CA ASN A 104 -11.92 8.27 -6.90
C ASN A 104 -12.17 7.35 -5.70
N ALA A 105 -13.24 6.54 -5.75
CA ALA A 105 -13.53 5.56 -4.69
C ALA A 105 -12.38 4.54 -4.53
N ARG A 106 -11.82 4.08 -5.66
CA ARG A 106 -10.66 3.20 -5.67
C ARG A 106 -9.43 3.85 -5.05
N LEU A 107 -9.11 5.08 -5.45
CA LEU A 107 -8.00 5.85 -4.87
C LEU A 107 -8.17 6.05 -3.37
N PHE A 108 -9.39 6.35 -2.92
CA PHE A 108 -9.68 6.55 -1.51
C PHE A 108 -9.47 5.26 -0.70
N LEU A 109 -9.84 4.08 -1.23
CA LEU A 109 -9.58 2.80 -0.58
C LEU A 109 -8.08 2.50 -0.43
N VAL A 110 -7.28 2.79 -1.46
CA VAL A 110 -5.82 2.66 -1.39
C VAL A 110 -5.26 3.64 -0.37
N TRP A 111 -5.67 4.90 -0.45
CA TRP A 111 -5.24 5.96 0.46
C TRP A 111 -5.58 5.64 1.93
N LEU A 112 -6.81 5.28 2.23
CA LEU A 112 -7.24 4.91 3.57
C LEU A 112 -6.46 3.71 4.10
N GLY A 113 -6.13 2.76 3.19
CA GLY A 113 -5.35 1.59 3.52
C GLY A 113 -3.94 1.88 3.93
N ALA A 114 -3.27 2.73 3.21
CA ALA A 114 -1.85 2.96 3.34
C ALA A 114 -1.51 4.13 4.26
N SER A 115 -2.36 5.16 4.36
CA SER A 115 -2.07 6.37 5.14
C SER A 115 -1.88 6.08 6.63
N ILE A 116 -2.73 5.25 7.24
CA ILE A 116 -2.72 5.00 8.68
C ILE A 116 -1.40 4.39 9.17
N PRO A 117 -0.86 3.30 8.57
CA PRO A 117 0.45 2.78 8.96
C PRO A 117 1.56 3.81 8.83
N ILE A 118 1.51 4.68 7.81
CA ILE A 118 2.50 5.74 7.63
C ILE A 118 2.39 6.76 8.76
N VAL A 119 1.17 7.21 9.10
CA VAL A 119 0.92 8.14 10.22
C VAL A 119 1.49 7.56 11.52
N ILE A 120 1.12 6.33 11.87
CA ILE A 120 1.52 5.70 13.13
C ILE A 120 3.05 5.58 13.20
N ASN A 121 3.69 5.00 12.19
CA ASN A 121 5.13 4.76 12.23
C ASN A 121 5.93 6.07 12.15
N THR A 122 5.46 7.06 11.40
CA THR A 122 6.08 8.38 11.38
C THR A 122 5.98 9.09 12.74
N ALA A 123 4.81 9.06 13.37
CA ALA A 123 4.62 9.64 14.69
C ALA A 123 5.51 8.97 15.75
N ILE A 124 5.61 7.63 15.73
CA ILE A 124 6.51 6.87 16.59
C ILE A 124 7.97 7.26 16.32
N GLY A 125 8.37 7.34 15.06
CA GLY A 125 9.73 7.71 14.66
C GLY A 125 10.13 9.10 15.15
N ILE A 126 9.23 10.08 15.02
CA ILE A 126 9.45 11.45 15.50
C ILE A 126 9.58 11.49 17.04
N ARG A 127 8.79 10.71 17.79
CA ARG A 127 8.83 10.68 19.27
C ARG A 127 10.04 9.93 19.82
N ASN A 128 10.50 8.92 19.08
CA ASN A 128 11.66 8.09 19.47
C ASN A 128 12.97 8.60 18.84
N ALA A 129 12.96 9.78 18.19
CA ALA A 129 14.20 10.44 17.82
C ALA A 129 15.01 10.73 19.08
N ARG A 130 16.29 10.36 19.02
CA ARG A 130 17.26 10.33 20.13
C ARG A 130 17.17 11.54 21.06
N PRO A 131 16.62 11.40 22.27
CA PRO A 131 16.44 12.52 23.21
C PRO A 131 17.78 13.17 23.59
N ASP A 132 18.85 12.38 23.68
CA ASP A 132 20.23 12.83 23.90
C ASP A 132 20.71 13.83 22.84
N LEU A 133 20.44 13.59 21.56
CA LEU A 133 20.80 14.49 20.49
C LEU A 133 19.88 15.74 20.43
N GLU A 134 18.65 15.61 20.89
CA GLU A 134 17.71 16.72 21.02
C GLU A 134 18.20 17.70 22.09
N GLU A 135 18.66 17.19 23.24
CA GLU A 135 19.24 17.97 24.34
C GLU A 135 20.53 18.66 23.92
N VAL A 136 21.42 17.96 23.22
CA VAL A 136 22.64 18.54 22.65
C VAL A 136 22.29 19.66 21.66
N GLY A 137 21.32 19.45 20.79
CA GLY A 137 20.89 20.48 19.83
C GLY A 137 20.38 21.73 20.51
N HIS A 138 19.62 21.61 21.58
CA HIS A 138 19.19 22.76 22.41
C HIS A 138 20.37 23.46 23.09
N SER A 139 21.34 22.69 23.60
CA SER A 139 22.55 23.25 24.27
C SER A 139 23.42 24.08 23.35
N VAL A 140 23.46 23.77 22.04
CA VAL A 140 24.19 24.56 21.03
C VAL A 140 23.32 25.62 20.36
N GLY A 141 22.09 25.87 20.88
CA GLY A 141 21.22 26.96 20.44
C GLY A 141 20.49 26.67 19.12
N MET A 142 20.26 25.42 18.74
CA MET A 142 19.44 25.10 17.58
C MET A 142 17.99 25.52 17.76
N SER A 143 17.42 26.16 16.75
CA SER A 143 15.99 26.43 16.70
C SER A 143 15.20 25.12 16.51
N GLU A 144 13.91 25.10 16.90
CA GLU A 144 13.00 23.95 16.73
C GLU A 144 12.97 23.43 15.30
N ARG A 145 13.04 24.32 14.31
CA ARG A 145 13.07 23.95 12.89
C ARG A 145 14.38 23.28 12.47
N GLN A 146 15.49 23.76 13.01
CA GLN A 146 16.81 23.16 12.77
C GLN A 146 16.88 21.79 13.43
N LEU A 147 16.42 21.66 14.66
CA LEU A 147 16.34 20.43 15.40
C LEU A 147 15.50 19.38 14.66
N LEU A 148 14.30 19.77 14.20
CA LEU A 148 13.43 18.90 13.43
C LEU A 148 14.13 18.39 12.17
N ARG A 149 14.77 19.27 11.40
CA ARG A 149 15.34 18.95 10.10
C ARG A 149 16.65 18.14 10.18
N HIS A 150 17.52 18.45 11.14
CA HIS A 150 18.88 17.92 11.20
C HIS A 150 19.05 16.78 12.21
N VAL A 151 18.15 16.66 13.18
CA VAL A 151 18.24 15.65 14.25
C VAL A 151 17.06 14.68 14.17
N ILE A 152 15.83 15.20 14.31
CA ILE A 152 14.65 14.37 14.50
C ILE A 152 14.24 13.64 13.22
N MET A 153 14.16 14.37 12.09
CA MET A 153 13.76 13.77 10.81
C MET A 153 14.72 12.67 10.33
N PRO A 154 16.05 12.87 10.33
CA PRO A 154 16.98 11.80 10.02
C PRO A 154 16.86 10.59 10.95
N GLY A 155 16.70 10.81 12.25
CA GLY A 155 16.48 9.75 13.24
C GLY A 155 15.18 8.98 13.04
N ALA A 156 14.15 9.62 12.50
CA ALA A 156 12.85 9.00 12.21
C ALA A 156 12.83 8.17 10.91
N VAL A 157 13.79 8.36 9.99
CA VAL A 157 13.80 7.68 8.66
C VAL A 157 13.61 6.17 8.75
N PRO A 158 14.27 5.41 9.63
CA PRO A 158 14.07 3.96 9.71
C PRO A 158 12.62 3.57 10.05
N TYR A 159 11.96 4.32 10.93
CA TYR A 159 10.56 4.11 11.31
C TYR A 159 9.62 4.44 10.14
N VAL A 160 9.89 5.54 9.44
CA VAL A 160 9.13 5.93 8.24
C VAL A 160 9.21 4.84 7.18
N LEU A 161 10.41 4.32 6.89
CA LEU A 161 10.60 3.26 5.91
C LEU A 161 9.91 1.95 6.31
N ALA A 162 9.95 1.59 7.60
CA ALA A 162 9.17 0.47 8.12
C ALA A 162 7.66 0.68 7.93
N GLY A 163 7.18 1.90 8.22
CA GLY A 163 5.79 2.29 7.98
C GLY A 163 5.38 2.20 6.52
N LEU A 164 6.23 2.66 5.59
CA LEU A 164 6.00 2.56 4.14
C LEU A 164 5.92 1.10 3.67
N ARG A 165 6.74 0.21 4.23
CA ARG A 165 6.68 -1.22 3.89
C ARG A 165 5.34 -1.85 4.31
N VAL A 166 4.88 -1.58 5.52
CA VAL A 166 3.55 -2.04 6.00
C VAL A 166 2.44 -1.43 5.14
N ALA A 167 2.56 -0.14 4.83
CA ALA A 167 1.59 0.59 4.02
C ALA A 167 1.49 0.04 2.59
N ALA A 168 2.61 -0.40 1.98
CA ALA A 168 2.61 -1.01 0.65
C ALA A 168 1.73 -2.27 0.59
N GLY A 169 1.85 -3.18 1.57
CA GLY A 169 0.98 -4.34 1.66
C GLY A 169 -0.50 -3.95 1.84
N ARG A 170 -0.77 -2.92 2.64
CA ARG A 170 -2.13 -2.41 2.86
C ARG A 170 -2.69 -1.70 1.63
N ALA A 171 -1.85 -1.01 0.84
CA ALA A 171 -2.22 -0.41 -0.45
C ALA A 171 -2.64 -1.47 -1.47
N MET A 172 -1.89 -2.59 -1.54
CA MET A 172 -2.23 -3.73 -2.40
C MET A 172 -3.61 -4.31 -2.06
N ILE A 173 -3.91 -4.50 -0.78
CA ILE A 173 -5.23 -4.94 -0.34
C ILE A 173 -6.30 -3.91 -0.75
N GLY A 174 -6.03 -2.62 -0.56
CA GLY A 174 -6.95 -1.53 -0.89
C GLY A 174 -7.30 -1.48 -2.37
N ILE A 175 -6.29 -1.62 -3.27
CA ILE A 175 -6.53 -1.58 -4.72
C ILE A 175 -7.34 -2.80 -5.18
N VAL A 176 -7.02 -4.01 -4.70
CA VAL A 176 -7.72 -5.23 -5.06
C VAL A 176 -9.18 -5.19 -4.60
N ILE A 177 -9.42 -4.83 -3.33
CA ILE A 177 -10.77 -4.65 -2.80
C ILE A 177 -11.54 -3.62 -3.63
N GLY A 178 -10.93 -2.45 -3.88
CA GLY A 178 -11.55 -1.41 -4.68
C GLY A 178 -11.96 -1.91 -6.06
N GLU A 179 -11.09 -2.60 -6.77
CA GLU A 179 -11.40 -3.11 -8.11
C GLU A 179 -12.44 -4.23 -8.10
N MET A 180 -12.39 -5.11 -7.11
CA MET A 180 -13.36 -6.21 -6.99
C MET A 180 -14.78 -5.72 -6.66
N PHE A 181 -14.91 -4.81 -5.70
CA PHE A 181 -16.22 -4.38 -5.21
C PHE A 181 -16.82 -3.22 -6.00
N LEU A 182 -15.99 -2.36 -6.59
CA LEU A 182 -16.45 -1.23 -7.40
C LEU A 182 -16.73 -1.59 -8.87
N ASN A 183 -16.62 -2.86 -9.22
CA ASN A 183 -16.85 -3.35 -10.59
C ASN A 183 -15.96 -2.67 -11.65
N LEU A 184 -14.74 -2.32 -11.26
CA LEU A 184 -13.81 -1.56 -12.08
C LEU A 184 -12.94 -2.45 -12.98
N VAL A 185 -12.53 -1.88 -14.09
CA VAL A 185 -11.51 -2.50 -14.96
C VAL A 185 -10.17 -2.45 -14.24
N GLY A 186 -9.55 -3.61 -14.04
CA GLY A 186 -8.27 -3.83 -13.37
C GLY A 186 -8.12 -5.30 -13.03
N LEU A 187 -6.98 -5.69 -12.48
CA LEU A 187 -6.69 -7.09 -12.13
C LEU A 187 -7.66 -7.64 -11.10
N GLY A 188 -8.04 -6.84 -10.08
CA GLY A 188 -8.99 -7.25 -9.05
C GLY A 188 -10.40 -7.46 -9.62
N GLY A 189 -10.90 -6.55 -10.44
CA GLY A 189 -12.18 -6.70 -11.13
C GLY A 189 -12.17 -7.88 -12.10
N PHE A 190 -11.06 -8.12 -12.79
CA PHE A 190 -10.87 -9.24 -13.68
C PHE A 190 -10.91 -10.58 -12.93
N ILE A 191 -10.24 -10.69 -11.77
CA ILE A 191 -10.31 -11.88 -10.90
C ILE A 191 -11.76 -12.20 -10.53
N ARG A 192 -12.51 -11.20 -10.10
CA ARG A 192 -13.92 -11.38 -9.73
C ARG A 192 -14.76 -11.85 -10.92
N PHE A 193 -14.56 -11.25 -12.08
CA PHE A 193 -15.34 -11.54 -13.28
C PHE A 193 -15.05 -12.95 -13.83
N GLU A 194 -13.78 -13.31 -13.95
CA GLU A 194 -13.37 -14.64 -14.46
C GLU A 194 -13.66 -15.75 -13.43
N GLY A 195 -13.52 -15.45 -12.14
CA GLY A 195 -13.89 -16.35 -11.04
C GLY A 195 -15.38 -16.69 -11.05
N ALA A 196 -16.26 -15.69 -11.25
CA ALA A 196 -17.70 -15.90 -11.36
C ALA A 196 -18.09 -16.76 -12.60
N ARG A 197 -17.24 -16.83 -13.61
CA ARG A 197 -17.40 -17.66 -14.82
C ARG A 197 -16.70 -19.00 -14.74
N LEU A 198 -16.10 -19.31 -13.59
CA LEU A 198 -15.29 -20.53 -13.39
C LEU A 198 -14.10 -20.66 -14.36
N ARG A 199 -13.63 -19.53 -14.90
CA ARG A 199 -12.41 -19.46 -15.71
C ARG A 199 -11.20 -19.27 -14.82
N THR A 200 -10.94 -20.27 -14.00
CA THR A 200 -9.95 -20.20 -12.92
C THR A 200 -8.54 -19.93 -13.41
N ALA A 201 -8.15 -20.46 -14.59
CA ALA A 201 -6.83 -20.19 -15.17
C ALA A 201 -6.58 -18.69 -15.38
N ASN A 202 -7.55 -17.96 -15.95
CA ASN A 202 -7.45 -16.51 -16.16
C ASN A 202 -7.37 -15.74 -14.83
N ALA A 203 -8.19 -16.15 -13.85
CA ALA A 203 -8.15 -15.55 -12.52
C ALA A 203 -6.78 -15.75 -11.83
N PHE A 204 -6.20 -16.97 -11.93
CA PHE A 204 -4.87 -17.25 -11.39
C PHE A 204 -3.77 -16.41 -12.04
N VAL A 205 -3.81 -16.18 -13.36
CA VAL A 205 -2.85 -15.29 -14.04
C VAL A 205 -2.88 -13.88 -13.38
N ALA A 206 -4.06 -13.33 -13.17
CA ALA A 206 -4.18 -12.00 -12.55
C ALA A 206 -3.70 -11.99 -11.08
N VAL A 207 -3.98 -13.06 -10.31
CA VAL A 207 -3.46 -13.23 -8.95
C VAL A 207 -1.94 -13.26 -8.93
N MET A 208 -1.31 -14.00 -9.86
CA MET A 208 0.16 -14.07 -9.97
C MET A 208 0.77 -12.70 -10.29
N VAL A 209 0.15 -11.94 -11.22
CA VAL A 209 0.61 -10.59 -11.55
C VAL A 209 0.48 -9.66 -10.34
N LEU A 210 -0.62 -9.72 -9.60
CA LEU A 210 -0.78 -8.96 -8.34
C LEU A 210 0.29 -9.34 -7.31
N GLY A 211 0.60 -10.63 -7.18
CA GLY A 211 1.68 -11.11 -6.30
C GLY A 211 3.05 -10.53 -6.69
N ILE A 212 3.37 -10.55 -7.98
CA ILE A 212 4.61 -9.97 -8.51
C ILE A 212 4.64 -8.45 -8.28
N MET A 213 3.54 -7.75 -8.55
CA MET A 213 3.44 -6.30 -8.30
C MET A 213 3.65 -5.96 -6.82
N GLY A 214 3.02 -6.71 -5.92
CA GLY A 214 3.18 -6.53 -4.47
C GLY A 214 4.61 -6.79 -4.02
N ALA A 215 5.21 -7.89 -4.48
CA ALA A 215 6.61 -8.22 -4.20
C ALA A 215 7.56 -7.14 -4.73
N ALA A 216 7.36 -6.66 -5.96
CA ALA A 216 8.16 -5.59 -6.56
C ALA A 216 8.05 -4.28 -5.76
N LEU A 217 6.84 -3.90 -5.33
CA LEU A 217 6.62 -2.69 -4.53
C LEU A 217 7.32 -2.80 -3.17
N ILE A 218 7.17 -3.92 -2.46
CA ILE A 218 7.81 -4.13 -1.15
C ILE A 218 9.33 -4.20 -1.29
N SER A 219 9.85 -4.87 -2.32
CA SER A 219 11.29 -4.99 -2.58
C SER A 219 11.91 -3.64 -2.91
N SER A 220 11.24 -2.80 -3.71
CA SER A 220 11.71 -1.46 -4.03
C SER A 220 11.87 -0.59 -2.77
N LEU A 221 10.93 -0.69 -1.83
CA LEU A 221 11.03 -0.01 -0.53
C LEU A 221 12.16 -0.58 0.34
N GLY A 222 12.41 -1.90 0.27
CA GLY A 222 13.54 -2.55 0.94
C GLY A 222 14.90 -2.06 0.44
N LEU A 223 15.03 -1.82 -0.87
CA LEU A 223 16.23 -1.24 -1.46
C LEU A 223 16.45 0.22 -0.99
N LEU A 224 15.37 1.00 -0.89
CA LEU A 224 15.44 2.35 -0.30
C LEU A 224 15.88 2.30 1.17
N GLU A 225 15.34 1.38 1.96
CA GLU A 225 15.73 1.20 3.36
C GLU A 225 17.21 0.86 3.51
N SER A 226 17.73 -0.06 2.70
CA SER A 226 19.16 -0.43 2.75
C SER A 226 20.08 0.74 2.42
N LYS A 227 19.65 1.68 1.57
CA LYS A 227 20.39 2.86 1.16
C LYS A 227 20.33 3.99 2.19
N PHE A 228 19.17 4.21 2.81
CA PHE A 228 18.93 5.36 3.70
C PHE A 228 19.00 5.03 5.20
N ALA A 229 19.12 3.76 5.59
CA ALA A 229 19.24 3.33 6.98
C ALA A 229 20.46 2.45 7.23
N SER A 230 21.50 2.56 6.39
CA SER A 230 22.75 1.76 6.48
C SER A 230 23.48 1.96 7.80
N TRP A 231 23.46 3.18 8.37
CA TRP A 231 24.14 3.48 9.65
C TRP A 231 23.61 2.67 10.84
N LYS A 232 22.34 2.24 10.82
CA LYS A 232 21.75 1.46 11.91
C LYS A 232 22.24 0.01 11.95
N LYS A 233 22.77 -0.52 10.83
CA LYS A 233 23.46 -1.82 10.78
C LYS A 233 24.81 -1.78 11.45
N GLU A 234 25.52 -0.66 11.33
CA GLU A 234 26.83 -0.48 11.95
C GLU A 234 26.75 -0.30 13.48
N GLU A 235 25.70 0.34 14.00
CA GLU A 235 25.45 0.43 15.43
C GLU A 235 25.20 -0.95 16.06
N ARG A 236 24.39 -1.80 15.43
CA ARG A 236 24.15 -3.19 15.92
C ARG A 236 25.38 -4.08 15.90
N SER A 237 26.29 -3.90 14.95
CA SER A 237 27.52 -4.69 14.90
C SER A 237 28.58 -4.23 15.90
N ARG A 238 28.40 -3.10 16.57
CA ARG A 238 29.30 -2.59 17.63
C ARG A 238 28.82 -2.96 19.04
N GLU A 239 27.56 -3.40 19.18
CA GLU A 239 26.96 -3.83 20.46
C GLU A 239 27.06 -5.36 20.69
N THR A 240 27.55 -6.12 19.69
CA THR A 240 27.83 -7.56 19.75
C THR A 240 29.33 -7.80 19.78
#